data_f5aafe7e9319856031992c66d6803224
#
_entry.id   f5aafe7e9319856031992c66d6803224
#
_cell.length_a   1.000
_cell.length_b   1.000
_cell.length_c   1.000
_cell.angle_alpha   90.00
_cell.angle_beta   90.00
_cell.angle_gamma   90.00
#
_symmetry.space_group_name_H-M   'P 1'
#
loop_
_entity.id
_entity.type
_entity.pdbx_description
1 polymer ?
#
loop_
_entity_poly.entity_id
_entity_poly.type
_entity_poly.pdbx_seq_one_letter_code
_entity_poly.pdbx_strand_id
1 'polypeptide(L)'
;MNKTHILFVIGCLFLRTTCYAQQAQPPSAPPVSSQEPRLITIPEGIRLVMKDSRLLKISLADKDMVFADSLMARSVLLPQLNATVNESFLKFQPTAKSGGTRMPTGERQSISYGFDVYQTLFDFGKAISNYRAAQELFNAGILNTERVRKLAVLEFVIAYFDVLQAEKLIQVAQKEAESLTAYLHDVEHLYEQGVAIKNDLLPAQVRLADAKQKLIVARNIRETSTAKLNNIMGLPIREKLRVEDIQMSAPSVPELEDAWHTAQAQRPEITIISDQLKASALREKSKIAGNYPTLYARGGYAYTENIYQVHQDNMNLNLGAKMDVFDGGFTQAEVYKERSRHKGLQEQRDKLIEDIKLEIEDSYLGLNDAKEKVAVARDALKQAEENVRVMRVKYAEGEATSTDVLEAITLQTNAQTNYHNADYELKRNYAKLMYSMGIDLALIYDTIKLNEDKSKQ
;
A
#
# COMPACT_ATOMS: atom_id res chain seq x y z
N MET A 1 45.70 -16.71 39.58
CA MET A 1 44.69 -15.62 39.38
C MET A 1 43.36 -16.14 39.88
N ASN A 2 42.72 -15.44 40.82
CA ASN A 2 41.56 -15.96 41.54
C ASN A 2 40.34 -16.17 40.66
N LYS A 3 39.70 -17.37 40.76
CA LYS A 3 38.47 -17.80 40.03
C LYS A 3 37.28 -16.82 40.18
N THR A 4 37.31 -15.91 41.12
CA THR A 4 36.28 -14.89 41.39
C THR A 4 36.26 -13.71 40.42
N HIS A 5 37.31 -13.45 39.64
CA HIS A 5 37.36 -12.30 38.73
C HIS A 5 36.73 -12.57 37.34
N ILE A 6 36.65 -13.83 36.92
CA ILE A 6 36.06 -14.17 35.58
C ILE A 6 34.52 -14.16 35.62
N LEU A 7 33.94 -14.57 36.76
CA LEU A 7 32.47 -14.46 36.95
C LEU A 7 31.99 -12.99 36.99
N PHE A 8 32.85 -12.06 37.42
CA PHE A 8 32.48 -10.64 37.48
C PHE A 8 32.50 -9.95 36.12
N VAL A 9 33.32 -10.41 35.17
CA VAL A 9 33.37 -9.83 33.80
C VAL A 9 32.18 -10.27 32.93
N ILE A 10 31.70 -11.50 33.11
CA ILE A 10 30.50 -12.00 32.42
C ILE A 10 29.23 -11.35 33.00
N GLY A 11 29.18 -11.10 34.31
CA GLY A 11 28.10 -10.37 34.97
C GLY A 11 27.95 -8.92 34.51
N CYS A 12 29.04 -8.24 34.17
CA CYS A 12 29.03 -6.84 33.73
C CYS A 12 28.62 -6.66 32.25
N LEU A 13 28.76 -7.68 31.39
CA LEU A 13 28.30 -7.61 30.01
C LEU A 13 26.75 -7.82 29.86
N PHE A 14 26.13 -8.49 30.83
CA PHE A 14 24.68 -8.71 30.86
C PHE A 14 23.86 -7.60 31.56
N LEU A 15 24.49 -6.68 32.27
CA LEU A 15 23.82 -5.67 33.10
C LEU A 15 23.60 -4.30 32.42
N ARG A 16 23.82 -4.17 31.11
CA ARG A 16 23.57 -2.91 30.38
C ARG A 16 22.36 -2.92 29.44
N THR A 17 21.46 -3.87 29.59
CA THR A 17 20.17 -3.86 28.84
C THR A 17 18.94 -3.90 29.74
N THR A 18 18.98 -3.29 30.91
CA THR A 18 17.76 -2.83 31.57
C THR A 18 17.34 -1.53 30.91
N CYS A 19 16.69 -1.68 29.74
CA CYS A 19 15.91 -0.62 29.14
C CYS A 19 14.82 -0.22 30.11
N TYR A 20 14.86 1.01 30.61
CA TYR A 20 13.74 1.64 31.30
C TYR A 20 12.51 1.55 30.41
N ALA A 21 11.64 0.61 30.71
CA ALA A 21 10.26 0.66 30.27
C ALA A 21 9.59 1.79 31.07
N GLN A 22 9.80 3.01 30.63
CA GLN A 22 9.00 4.15 31.04
C GLN A 22 7.60 3.84 30.52
N GLN A 23 6.66 3.54 31.42
CA GLN A 23 5.25 3.42 31.11
C GLN A 23 4.82 4.73 30.43
N ALA A 24 4.78 4.71 29.10
CA ALA A 24 4.13 5.76 28.35
C ALA A 24 2.64 5.70 28.73
N GLN A 25 2.17 6.68 29.49
CA GLN A 25 0.76 6.93 29.63
C GLN A 25 0.16 6.99 28.20
N PRO A 26 -0.97 6.32 27.96
CA PRO A 26 -1.64 6.47 26.66
C PRO A 26 -1.88 7.96 26.44
N PRO A 27 -1.55 8.50 25.24
CA PRO A 27 -1.80 9.90 24.97
C PRO A 27 -3.31 10.16 25.20
N SER A 28 -3.60 11.07 26.11
CA SER A 28 -4.95 11.59 26.30
C SER A 28 -5.46 12.05 24.95
N ALA A 29 -6.64 11.54 24.54
CA ALA A 29 -7.27 11.95 23.29
C ALA A 29 -7.32 13.49 23.27
N PRO A 30 -6.84 14.14 22.21
CA PRO A 30 -6.89 15.58 22.13
C PRO A 30 -8.35 16.03 22.23
N PRO A 31 -8.65 17.14 22.92
CA PRO A 31 -9.99 17.65 23.01
C PRO A 31 -10.53 17.89 21.59
N VAL A 32 -11.75 17.47 21.33
CA VAL A 32 -12.46 17.78 20.08
C VAL A 32 -12.61 19.29 20.03
N SER A 33 -11.63 19.97 19.45
CA SER A 33 -11.68 21.40 19.23
C SER A 33 -12.75 21.65 18.17
N SER A 34 -13.58 22.62 18.40
CA SER A 34 -14.53 23.22 17.45
C SER A 34 -13.74 24.03 16.39
N GLN A 35 -12.85 23.32 15.67
CA GLN A 35 -12.11 23.92 14.55
C GLN A 35 -13.06 24.04 13.36
N GLU A 36 -13.01 25.17 12.68
CA GLU A 36 -13.64 25.33 11.37
C GLU A 36 -13.22 24.19 10.45
N PRO A 37 -14.13 23.68 9.57
CA PRO A 37 -13.81 22.57 8.68
C PRO A 37 -12.59 22.94 7.81
N ARG A 38 -11.54 22.12 7.89
CA ARG A 38 -10.30 22.33 7.13
C ARG A 38 -10.59 22.21 5.65
N LEU A 39 -10.25 23.24 4.88
CA LEU A 39 -10.34 23.19 3.42
C LEU A 39 -9.17 22.35 2.88
N ILE A 40 -9.48 21.34 2.07
CA ILE A 40 -8.51 20.46 1.42
C ILE A 40 -8.65 20.61 -0.08
N THR A 41 -7.55 20.96 -0.74
CA THR A 41 -7.41 20.92 -2.20
C THR A 41 -6.76 19.58 -2.62
N ILE A 42 -6.89 19.17 -3.91
CA ILE A 42 -6.25 17.93 -4.37
C ILE A 42 -4.73 17.96 -4.16
N PRO A 43 -3.97 19.00 -4.52
CA PRO A 43 -2.52 19.01 -4.28
C PRO A 43 -2.14 18.94 -2.79
N GLU A 44 -2.92 19.59 -1.91
CA GLU A 44 -2.68 19.51 -0.47
C GLU A 44 -2.97 18.11 0.07
N GLY A 45 -4.07 17.50 -0.36
CA GLY A 45 -4.44 16.13 0.03
C GLY A 45 -3.40 15.11 -0.46
N ILE A 46 -2.90 15.22 -1.68
CA ILE A 46 -1.80 14.39 -2.20
C ILE A 46 -0.57 14.52 -1.30
N ARG A 47 -0.18 15.74 -0.88
CA ARG A 47 0.96 15.93 0.04
C ARG A 47 0.73 15.25 1.39
N LEU A 48 -0.49 15.29 1.93
CA LEU A 48 -0.84 14.58 3.16
C LEU A 48 -0.75 13.06 2.99
N VAL A 49 -1.29 12.52 1.89
CA VAL A 49 -1.18 11.09 1.55
C VAL A 49 0.28 10.65 1.48
N MET A 50 1.12 11.42 0.78
CA MET A 50 2.56 11.12 0.65
C MET A 50 3.29 11.14 1.98
N LYS A 51 2.85 11.95 2.94
CA LYS A 51 3.46 12.07 4.27
C LYS A 51 2.89 11.08 5.28
N ASP A 52 1.57 10.91 5.32
CA ASP A 52 0.89 10.29 6.46
C ASP A 52 0.11 9.00 6.14
N SER A 53 -0.06 8.63 4.85
CA SER A 53 -0.73 7.40 4.46
C SER A 53 -0.12 6.16 5.10
N ARG A 54 -0.96 5.34 5.73
CA ARG A 54 -0.54 4.07 6.34
C ARG A 54 -0.05 3.08 5.29
N LEU A 55 -0.70 3.05 4.12
CA LEU A 55 -0.32 2.18 3.01
C LEU A 55 1.12 2.46 2.55
N LEU A 56 1.48 3.74 2.40
CA LEU A 56 2.84 4.13 2.02
C LEU A 56 3.87 3.82 3.12
N LYS A 57 3.53 4.06 4.40
CA LYS A 57 4.40 3.74 5.53
C LYS A 57 4.69 2.23 5.63
N ILE A 58 3.70 1.39 5.36
CA ILE A 58 3.88 -0.08 5.28
C ILE A 58 4.85 -0.42 4.15
N SER A 59 4.64 0.11 2.94
CA SER A 59 5.52 -0.17 1.81
C SER A 59 6.97 0.32 2.01
N LEU A 60 7.17 1.42 2.74
CA LEU A 60 8.51 1.88 3.13
C LEU A 60 9.18 0.88 4.10
N ALA A 61 8.45 0.35 5.07
CA ALA A 61 8.96 -0.67 5.96
C ALA A 61 9.29 -1.98 5.22
N ASP A 62 8.45 -2.39 4.26
CA ASP A 62 8.72 -3.55 3.40
C ASP A 62 10.01 -3.35 2.57
N LYS A 63 10.21 -2.15 2.01
CA LYS A 63 11.46 -1.81 1.32
C LYS A 63 12.67 -1.93 2.25
N ASP A 64 12.55 -1.45 3.50
CA ASP A 64 13.64 -1.52 4.48
C ASP A 64 13.91 -2.97 4.91
N MET A 65 12.91 -3.86 4.95
CA MET A 65 13.11 -5.30 5.16
C MET A 65 13.93 -5.92 4.02
N VAL A 66 13.57 -5.66 2.76
CA VAL A 66 14.32 -6.19 1.60
C VAL A 66 15.74 -5.59 1.54
N PHE A 67 15.93 -4.35 1.98
CA PHE A 67 17.27 -3.78 2.16
C PHE A 67 18.08 -4.55 3.20
N ALA A 68 17.48 -4.86 4.36
CA ALA A 68 18.14 -5.67 5.39
C ALA A 68 18.49 -7.08 4.88
N ASP A 69 17.63 -7.71 4.04
CA ASP A 69 17.93 -8.98 3.37
C ASP A 69 19.18 -8.87 2.49
N SER A 70 19.37 -7.74 1.80
CA SER A 70 20.56 -7.49 0.99
C SER A 70 21.82 -7.35 1.84
N LEU A 71 21.72 -6.73 3.03
CA LEU A 71 22.82 -6.65 3.96
C LEU A 71 23.17 -8.02 4.57
N MET A 72 22.16 -8.84 4.90
CA MET A 72 22.36 -10.23 5.34
C MET A 72 23.04 -11.07 4.26
N ALA A 73 22.63 -10.94 3.00
CA ALA A 73 23.31 -11.62 1.90
C ALA A 73 24.76 -11.14 1.71
N ARG A 74 25.03 -9.85 1.94
CA ARG A 74 26.38 -9.27 1.90
C ARG A 74 27.26 -9.78 3.03
N SER A 75 26.71 -10.01 4.24
CA SER A 75 27.48 -10.41 5.42
C SER A 75 28.26 -11.72 5.21
N VAL A 76 27.74 -12.61 4.35
CA VAL A 76 28.41 -13.88 3.99
C VAL A 76 29.75 -13.65 3.23
N LEU A 77 29.92 -12.48 2.61
CA LEU A 77 31.14 -12.09 1.92
C LEU A 77 32.19 -11.50 2.87
N LEU A 78 31.85 -11.23 4.13
CA LEU A 78 32.71 -10.60 5.11
C LEU A 78 33.23 -11.64 6.12
N PRO A 79 34.37 -11.38 6.78
CA PRO A 79 34.84 -12.22 7.87
C PRO A 79 33.81 -12.31 9.01
N GLN A 80 33.59 -13.52 9.51
CA GLN A 80 32.74 -13.77 10.65
C GLN A 80 33.60 -14.01 11.88
N LEU A 81 33.43 -13.22 12.93
CA LEU A 81 34.14 -13.35 14.20
C LEU A 81 33.19 -13.95 15.24
N ASN A 82 33.57 -15.07 15.82
CA ASN A 82 32.86 -15.73 16.90
C ASN A 82 33.71 -15.76 18.15
N ALA A 83 33.11 -15.50 19.32
CA ALA A 83 33.72 -15.69 20.61
C ALA A 83 32.97 -16.77 21.38
N THR A 84 33.69 -17.69 21.98
CA THR A 84 33.13 -18.81 22.74
C THR A 84 33.72 -18.88 24.14
N VAL A 85 32.88 -19.19 25.12
CA VAL A 85 33.27 -19.52 26.49
C VAL A 85 32.48 -20.75 26.88
N ASN A 86 33.17 -21.81 27.27
CA ASN A 86 32.54 -23.07 27.68
C ASN A 86 33.14 -23.49 29.04
N GLU A 87 32.28 -23.98 29.91
CA GLU A 87 32.68 -24.71 31.12
C GLU A 87 32.21 -26.16 30.96
N SER A 88 33.15 -27.08 31.09
CA SER A 88 32.91 -28.51 30.88
C SER A 88 32.99 -29.26 32.19
N PHE A 89 31.98 -30.08 32.47
CA PHE A 89 31.95 -30.97 33.64
C PHE A 89 31.87 -32.42 33.14
N LEU A 90 32.94 -33.19 33.44
CA LEU A 90 33.02 -34.59 33.00
C LEU A 90 32.78 -35.51 34.18
N LYS A 91 32.01 -36.59 34.02
CA LYS A 91 31.78 -37.62 35.03
C LYS A 91 33.09 -38.34 35.42
N PHE A 92 33.95 -38.59 34.44
CA PHE A 92 35.21 -39.26 34.59
C PHE A 92 36.35 -38.35 34.13
N GLN A 93 37.48 -38.38 34.85
CA GLN A 93 38.69 -37.69 34.45
C GLN A 93 39.23 -38.33 33.14
N PRO A 94 39.53 -37.50 32.11
CA PRO A 94 40.21 -37.99 30.92
C PRO A 94 41.56 -38.62 31.27
N THR A 95 41.77 -39.89 30.84
CA THR A 95 43.01 -40.61 31.08
C THR A 95 43.47 -41.33 29.83
N ALA A 96 44.79 -41.40 29.57
CA ALA A 96 45.40 -42.20 28.53
C ALA A 96 46.11 -43.40 29.15
N LYS A 97 46.22 -44.54 28.44
CA LYS A 97 47.07 -45.69 28.81
C LYS A 97 48.39 -45.57 28.08
N SER A 98 49.51 -45.56 28.82
CA SER A 98 50.86 -45.67 28.28
C SER A 98 51.62 -46.72 29.06
N GLY A 99 52.15 -47.74 28.43
CA GLY A 99 52.92 -48.81 29.08
C GLY A 99 52.20 -49.52 30.21
N GLY A 100 50.86 -49.65 30.18
CA GLY A 100 50.05 -50.28 31.22
C GLY A 100 49.59 -49.35 32.33
N THR A 101 50.14 -48.15 32.44
CA THR A 101 49.79 -47.14 33.45
C THR A 101 48.74 -46.19 32.92
N ARG A 102 47.78 -45.78 33.78
CA ARG A 102 46.77 -44.77 33.46
C ARG A 102 47.33 -43.39 33.88
N MET A 103 47.44 -42.46 32.93
CA MET A 103 47.86 -41.08 33.18
C MET A 103 46.72 -40.13 32.90
N PRO A 104 46.40 -39.16 33.80
CA PRO A 104 45.40 -38.15 33.52
C PRO A 104 45.88 -37.26 32.37
N THR A 105 44.99 -36.90 31.44
CA THR A 105 45.25 -36.05 30.28
C THR A 105 44.40 -34.80 30.27
N GLY A 106 43.45 -34.71 31.20
CA GLY A 106 42.57 -33.58 31.35
C GLY A 106 41.94 -33.49 32.72
N GLU A 107 41.35 -32.37 33.02
CA GLU A 107 40.61 -32.11 34.26
C GLU A 107 39.15 -32.55 34.13
N ARG A 108 38.50 -32.81 35.28
CA ARG A 108 37.05 -33.14 35.30
C ARG A 108 36.19 -31.91 35.09
N GLN A 109 36.70 -30.75 35.52
CA GLN A 109 36.08 -29.45 35.31
C GLN A 109 37.15 -28.57 34.66
N SER A 110 36.77 -27.96 33.51
CA SER A 110 37.65 -27.09 32.77
C SER A 110 36.91 -25.93 32.14
N ILE A 111 37.50 -24.76 32.12
CA ILE A 111 37.00 -23.61 31.40
C ILE A 111 37.79 -23.48 30.10
N SER A 112 37.11 -23.28 29.03
CA SER A 112 37.71 -22.91 27.73
C SER A 112 37.09 -21.64 27.19
N TYR A 113 37.90 -20.79 26.63
CA TYR A 113 37.46 -19.59 25.93
C TYR A 113 38.35 -19.32 24.72
N GLY A 114 37.76 -18.65 23.75
CA GLY A 114 38.49 -18.32 22.53
C GLY A 114 37.66 -17.46 21.58
N PHE A 115 38.32 -17.08 20.50
CA PHE A 115 37.65 -16.48 19.36
C PHE A 115 38.16 -17.13 18.08
N ASP A 116 37.28 -17.19 17.07
CA ASP A 116 37.64 -17.64 15.75
C ASP A 116 37.09 -16.69 14.69
N VAL A 117 37.89 -16.49 13.67
CA VAL A 117 37.53 -15.76 12.44
C VAL A 117 37.38 -16.75 11.32
N TYR A 118 36.24 -16.75 10.67
CA TYR A 118 35.96 -17.55 9.49
C TYR A 118 35.76 -16.65 8.28
N GLN A 119 36.45 -16.92 7.15
CA GLN A 119 36.29 -16.21 5.91
C GLN A 119 36.22 -17.18 4.74
N THR A 120 35.16 -17.11 3.94
CA THR A 120 35.13 -17.72 2.63
C THR A 120 36.04 -16.93 1.70
N LEU A 121 37.06 -17.59 1.15
CA LEU A 121 38.00 -16.97 0.21
C LEU A 121 37.50 -17.06 -1.23
N PHE A 122 36.95 -18.22 -1.60
CA PHE A 122 36.43 -18.46 -2.94
C PHE A 122 35.37 -19.56 -2.94
N ASP A 123 34.23 -19.32 -3.58
CA ASP A 123 33.07 -20.24 -3.62
C ASP A 123 32.44 -20.35 -5.02
N PHE A 124 33.22 -20.15 -6.07
CA PHE A 124 32.79 -20.18 -7.47
C PHE A 124 31.61 -19.24 -7.76
N GLY A 125 31.49 -18.16 -6.97
CA GLY A 125 30.47 -17.14 -7.14
C GLY A 125 29.13 -17.42 -6.45
N LYS A 126 29.07 -18.41 -5.55
CA LYS A 126 27.86 -18.74 -4.77
C LYS A 126 27.36 -17.53 -3.96
N ALA A 127 28.22 -17.00 -3.07
CA ALA A 127 27.87 -15.90 -2.19
C ALA A 127 27.61 -14.59 -2.96
N ILE A 128 28.48 -14.25 -3.95
CA ILE A 128 28.33 -13.02 -4.72
C ILE A 128 27.06 -13.04 -5.60
N SER A 129 26.69 -14.19 -6.18
CA SER A 129 25.46 -14.32 -6.95
C SER A 129 24.22 -14.19 -6.07
N ASN A 130 24.26 -14.75 -4.86
CA ASN A 130 23.16 -14.59 -3.89
C ASN A 130 23.02 -13.12 -3.43
N TYR A 131 24.15 -12.44 -3.16
CA TYR A 131 24.14 -11.01 -2.82
C TYR A 131 23.58 -10.16 -3.96
N ARG A 132 24.01 -10.38 -5.19
CA ARG A 132 23.47 -9.68 -6.38
C ARG A 132 21.97 -9.95 -6.56
N ALA A 133 21.53 -11.19 -6.34
CA ALA A 133 20.11 -11.50 -6.38
C ALA A 133 19.31 -10.71 -5.34
N ALA A 134 19.84 -10.56 -4.11
CA ALA A 134 19.22 -9.74 -3.07
C ALA A 134 19.21 -8.23 -3.43
N GLN A 135 20.25 -7.75 -4.14
CA GLN A 135 20.25 -6.36 -4.67
C GLN A 135 19.17 -6.13 -5.72
N GLU A 136 18.96 -7.05 -6.66
CA GLU A 136 17.87 -6.95 -7.65
C GLU A 136 16.50 -6.95 -6.97
N LEU A 137 16.31 -7.76 -5.92
CA LEU A 137 15.07 -7.73 -5.13
C LEU A 137 14.90 -6.42 -4.36
N PHE A 138 15.98 -5.82 -3.87
CA PHE A 138 15.90 -4.50 -3.24
C PHE A 138 15.52 -3.42 -4.27
N ASN A 139 16.05 -3.45 -5.49
CA ASN A 139 15.64 -2.56 -6.58
C ASN A 139 14.14 -2.72 -6.89
N ALA A 140 13.66 -3.96 -6.98
CA ALA A 140 12.23 -4.25 -7.11
C ALA A 140 11.40 -3.70 -5.93
N GLY A 141 11.92 -3.74 -4.70
CA GLY A 141 11.31 -3.15 -3.50
C GLY A 141 11.17 -1.62 -3.58
N ILE A 142 12.18 -0.93 -4.10
CA ILE A 142 12.11 0.52 -4.34
C ILE A 142 10.98 0.85 -5.33
N LEU A 143 10.93 0.13 -6.45
CA LEU A 143 9.90 0.33 -7.47
C LEU A 143 8.50 -0.05 -6.97
N ASN A 144 8.39 -1.06 -6.10
CA ASN A 144 7.12 -1.40 -5.46
C ASN A 144 6.62 -0.28 -4.54
N THR A 145 7.52 0.41 -3.83
CA THR A 145 7.14 1.59 -3.03
C THR A 145 6.61 2.71 -3.92
N GLU A 146 7.22 2.91 -5.09
CA GLU A 146 6.75 3.88 -6.08
C GLU A 146 5.37 3.50 -6.66
N ARG A 147 5.15 2.23 -6.95
CA ARG A 147 3.84 1.70 -7.37
C ARG A 147 2.77 1.95 -6.31
N VAL A 148 3.08 1.66 -5.05
CA VAL A 148 2.16 1.88 -3.91
C VAL A 148 1.88 3.37 -3.72
N ARG A 149 2.88 4.24 -3.92
CA ARG A 149 2.71 5.70 -3.90
C ARG A 149 1.69 6.16 -4.95
N LYS A 150 1.84 5.72 -6.20
CA LYS A 150 0.90 6.05 -7.29
C LYS A 150 -0.51 5.52 -7.00
N LEU A 151 -0.61 4.32 -6.46
CA LEU A 151 -1.90 3.73 -6.06
C LEU A 151 -2.57 4.53 -4.94
N ALA A 152 -1.83 4.92 -3.90
CA ALA A 152 -2.37 5.71 -2.80
C ALA A 152 -2.88 7.09 -3.28
N VAL A 153 -2.20 7.70 -4.26
CA VAL A 153 -2.65 8.95 -4.88
C VAL A 153 -3.94 8.73 -5.69
N LEU A 154 -4.05 7.63 -6.44
CA LEU A 154 -5.29 7.28 -7.16
C LEU A 154 -6.46 7.09 -6.19
N GLU A 155 -6.26 6.28 -5.13
CA GLU A 155 -7.31 6.06 -4.12
C GLU A 155 -7.77 7.37 -3.47
N PHE A 156 -6.84 8.26 -3.19
CA PHE A 156 -7.15 9.60 -2.66
C PHE A 156 -7.99 10.41 -3.65
N VAL A 157 -7.58 10.47 -4.92
CA VAL A 157 -8.30 11.24 -5.97
C VAL A 157 -9.72 10.71 -6.17
N ILE A 158 -9.90 9.39 -6.18
CA ILE A 158 -11.22 8.76 -6.27
C ILE A 158 -12.07 9.15 -5.05
N ALA A 159 -11.54 8.98 -3.83
CA ALA A 159 -12.28 9.32 -2.60
C ALA A 159 -12.60 10.81 -2.51
N TYR A 160 -11.72 11.67 -3.02
CA TYR A 160 -11.96 13.11 -3.10
C TYR A 160 -13.17 13.44 -3.99
N PHE A 161 -13.26 12.84 -5.17
CA PHE A 161 -14.41 13.00 -6.06
C PHE A 161 -15.69 12.36 -5.49
N ASP A 162 -15.57 11.27 -4.71
CA ASP A 162 -16.72 10.68 -4.01
C ASP A 162 -17.32 11.62 -2.95
N VAL A 163 -16.50 12.40 -2.24
CA VAL A 163 -16.98 13.44 -1.32
C VAL A 163 -17.68 14.56 -2.07
N LEU A 164 -17.09 15.07 -3.15
CA LEU A 164 -17.70 16.12 -3.97
C LEU A 164 -19.03 15.68 -4.58
N GLN A 165 -19.09 14.46 -5.10
CA GLN A 165 -20.33 13.86 -5.63
C GLN A 165 -21.39 13.81 -4.53
N ALA A 166 -21.05 13.32 -3.34
CA ALA A 166 -21.98 13.26 -2.21
C ALA A 166 -22.50 14.64 -1.81
N GLU A 167 -21.66 15.69 -1.84
CA GLU A 167 -22.08 17.07 -1.58
C GLU A 167 -23.08 17.58 -2.64
N LYS A 168 -22.87 17.26 -3.92
CA LYS A 168 -23.84 17.61 -4.99
C LYS A 168 -25.16 16.86 -4.80
N LEU A 169 -25.11 15.58 -4.44
CA LEU A 169 -26.31 14.78 -4.18
C LEU A 169 -27.11 15.26 -2.96
N ILE A 170 -26.45 15.80 -1.93
CA ILE A 170 -27.16 16.50 -0.83
C ILE A 170 -27.89 17.74 -1.37
N GLN A 171 -27.25 18.54 -2.22
CA GLN A 171 -27.88 19.72 -2.81
C GLN A 171 -29.11 19.35 -3.66
N VAL A 172 -29.04 18.25 -4.42
CA VAL A 172 -30.17 17.72 -5.20
C VAL A 172 -31.31 17.29 -4.28
N ALA A 173 -31.03 16.46 -3.28
CA ALA A 173 -32.04 15.97 -2.33
C ALA A 173 -32.67 17.09 -1.49
N GLN A 174 -31.89 18.12 -1.16
CA GLN A 174 -32.39 19.30 -0.46
C GLN A 174 -33.34 20.11 -1.34
N LYS A 175 -32.98 20.38 -2.61
CA LYS A 175 -33.85 21.06 -3.57
C LYS A 175 -35.14 20.26 -3.86
N GLU A 176 -35.06 18.91 -3.92
CA GLU A 176 -36.25 18.06 -4.05
C GLU A 176 -37.20 18.27 -2.84
N ALA A 177 -36.65 18.21 -1.62
CA ALA A 177 -37.45 18.40 -0.42
C ALA A 177 -38.05 19.81 -0.32
N GLU A 178 -37.30 20.87 -0.70
CA GLU A 178 -37.79 22.25 -0.76
C GLU A 178 -38.89 22.41 -1.81
N SER A 179 -38.70 21.84 -3.01
CA SER A 179 -39.68 21.89 -4.12
C SER A 179 -40.99 21.19 -3.74
N LEU A 180 -40.91 20.00 -3.07
CA LEU A 180 -42.06 19.27 -2.61
C LEU A 180 -42.73 19.92 -1.40
N THR A 181 -41.97 20.65 -0.57
CA THR A 181 -42.56 21.44 0.55
C THR A 181 -43.39 22.58 0.00
N ALA A 182 -42.87 23.32 -0.98
CA ALA A 182 -43.62 24.41 -1.62
C ALA A 182 -44.89 23.86 -2.34
N TYR A 183 -44.73 22.76 -3.07
CA TYR A 183 -45.86 22.13 -3.77
C TYR A 183 -46.94 21.63 -2.78
N LEU A 184 -46.55 21.01 -1.70
CA LEU A 184 -47.52 20.60 -0.64
C LEU A 184 -48.29 21.78 -0.06
N HIS A 185 -47.61 22.89 0.18
CA HIS A 185 -48.24 24.11 0.68
C HIS A 185 -49.29 24.66 -0.33
N ASP A 186 -48.98 24.67 -1.63
CA ASP A 186 -49.92 25.06 -2.67
C ASP A 186 -51.16 24.14 -2.70
N VAL A 187 -50.97 22.83 -2.61
CA VAL A 187 -52.06 21.83 -2.59
C VAL A 187 -52.89 21.95 -1.30
N GLU A 188 -52.27 22.19 -0.15
CA GLU A 188 -52.98 22.42 1.11
C GLU A 188 -53.92 23.64 1.01
N HIS A 189 -53.45 24.76 0.45
CA HIS A 189 -54.27 25.95 0.21
C HIS A 189 -55.46 25.68 -0.74
N LEU A 190 -55.22 24.94 -1.84
CA LEU A 190 -56.28 24.57 -2.76
C LEU A 190 -57.31 23.62 -2.13
N TYR A 191 -56.87 22.73 -1.24
CA TYR A 191 -57.72 21.82 -0.52
C TYR A 191 -58.62 22.58 0.50
N GLU A 192 -58.05 23.54 1.23
CA GLU A 192 -58.79 24.42 2.17
C GLU A 192 -59.89 25.26 1.43
N GLN A 193 -59.62 25.65 0.20
CA GLN A 193 -60.57 26.36 -0.65
C GLN A 193 -61.57 25.45 -1.32
N GLY A 194 -61.50 24.12 -1.14
CA GLY A 194 -62.41 23.13 -1.73
C GLY A 194 -62.15 22.86 -3.22
N VAL A 195 -61.04 23.35 -3.78
CA VAL A 195 -60.61 23.17 -5.17
C VAL A 195 -59.88 21.85 -5.39
N ALA A 196 -58.96 21.49 -4.48
CA ALA A 196 -58.27 20.21 -4.49
C ALA A 196 -58.96 19.16 -3.65
N ILE A 197 -58.80 17.90 -4.00
CA ILE A 197 -59.39 16.76 -3.26
C ILE A 197 -58.32 16.06 -2.38
N LYS A 198 -58.75 15.24 -1.44
CA LYS A 198 -57.85 14.51 -0.56
C LYS A 198 -56.83 13.60 -1.31
N ASN A 199 -57.23 13.12 -2.49
CA ASN A 199 -56.33 12.33 -3.35
C ASN A 199 -55.17 13.12 -3.97
N ASP A 200 -55.21 14.46 -3.93
CA ASP A 200 -54.06 15.30 -4.33
C ASP A 200 -53.14 15.57 -3.15
N LEU A 201 -53.69 15.73 -1.94
CA LEU A 201 -52.96 16.04 -0.72
C LEU A 201 -52.10 14.87 -0.23
N LEU A 202 -52.70 13.67 -0.13
CA LEU A 202 -52.00 12.51 0.47
C LEU A 202 -50.75 12.08 -0.30
N PRO A 203 -50.76 11.97 -1.66
CA PRO A 203 -49.52 11.69 -2.43
C PRO A 203 -48.44 12.74 -2.23
N ALA A 204 -48.79 14.02 -2.15
CA ALA A 204 -47.83 15.10 -1.94
C ALA A 204 -47.13 14.97 -0.57
N GLN A 205 -47.88 14.64 0.49
CA GLN A 205 -47.32 14.38 1.82
C GLN A 205 -46.38 13.18 1.85
N VAL A 206 -46.75 12.07 1.18
CA VAL A 206 -45.91 10.86 1.07
C VAL A 206 -44.63 11.16 0.31
N ARG A 207 -44.71 11.89 -0.82
CA ARG A 207 -43.54 12.26 -1.62
C ARG A 207 -42.57 13.17 -0.85
N LEU A 208 -43.09 14.13 -0.06
CA LEU A 208 -42.26 14.97 0.81
C LEU A 208 -41.55 14.13 1.89
N ALA A 209 -42.24 13.17 2.50
CA ALA A 209 -41.65 12.29 3.50
C ALA A 209 -40.52 11.45 2.88
N ASP A 210 -40.71 10.91 1.70
CA ASP A 210 -39.70 10.17 0.92
C ASP A 210 -38.48 11.06 0.59
N ALA A 211 -38.69 12.30 0.11
CA ALA A 211 -37.61 13.24 -0.16
C ALA A 211 -36.79 13.61 1.10
N LYS A 212 -37.45 13.78 2.24
CA LYS A 212 -36.77 14.00 3.53
C LYS A 212 -35.91 12.79 3.92
N GLN A 213 -36.40 11.57 3.69
CA GLN A 213 -35.63 10.34 3.94
C GLN A 213 -34.42 10.27 3.02
N LYS A 214 -34.57 10.55 1.74
CA LYS A 214 -33.43 10.63 0.77
C LYS A 214 -32.37 11.64 1.21
N LEU A 215 -32.76 12.80 1.72
CA LEU A 215 -31.82 13.80 2.24
C LEU A 215 -31.02 13.27 3.44
N ILE A 216 -31.66 12.52 4.35
CA ILE A 216 -30.97 11.87 5.48
C ILE A 216 -29.92 10.88 4.96
N VAL A 217 -30.29 10.05 3.98
CA VAL A 217 -29.37 9.07 3.36
C VAL A 217 -28.21 9.78 2.67
N ALA A 218 -28.47 10.85 1.90
CA ALA A 218 -27.42 11.61 1.20
C ALA A 218 -26.41 12.22 2.20
N ARG A 219 -26.88 12.75 3.33
CA ARG A 219 -26.01 13.26 4.40
C ARG A 219 -25.13 12.15 5.00
N ASN A 220 -25.70 10.97 5.24
CA ASN A 220 -24.93 9.84 5.76
C ASN A 220 -23.86 9.37 4.76
N ILE A 221 -24.16 9.32 3.46
CA ILE A 221 -23.19 8.99 2.40
C ILE A 221 -22.03 9.98 2.43
N ARG A 222 -22.31 11.29 2.53
CA ARG A 222 -21.25 12.32 2.63
C ARG A 222 -20.35 12.13 3.84
N GLU A 223 -20.92 11.85 5.02
CA GLU A 223 -20.13 11.59 6.24
C GLU A 223 -19.25 10.35 6.07
N THR A 224 -19.78 9.28 5.47
CA THR A 224 -19.02 8.03 5.23
C THR A 224 -17.90 8.26 4.20
N SER A 225 -18.17 9.01 3.11
CA SER A 225 -17.15 9.36 2.10
C SER A 225 -16.06 10.23 2.70
N THR A 226 -16.40 11.19 3.56
CA THR A 226 -15.41 12.01 4.28
C THR A 226 -14.56 11.16 5.23
N ALA A 227 -15.16 10.22 5.95
CA ALA A 227 -14.42 9.31 6.83
C ALA A 227 -13.42 8.42 6.04
N LYS A 228 -13.81 7.94 4.84
CA LYS A 228 -12.90 7.21 3.93
C LYS A 228 -11.74 8.09 3.47
N LEU A 229 -12.04 9.32 3.05
CA LEU A 229 -11.02 10.28 2.62
C LEU A 229 -10.02 10.59 3.74
N ASN A 230 -10.52 10.83 4.96
CA ASN A 230 -9.67 11.02 6.14
C ASN A 230 -8.75 9.83 6.41
N ASN A 231 -9.29 8.62 6.31
CA ASN A 231 -8.51 7.39 6.53
C ASN A 231 -7.36 7.25 5.51
N ILE A 232 -7.62 7.55 4.24
CA ILE A 232 -6.60 7.51 3.16
C ILE A 232 -5.49 8.53 3.43
N MET A 233 -5.85 9.74 3.88
CA MET A 233 -4.90 10.81 4.23
C MET A 233 -4.17 10.57 5.56
N GLY A 234 -4.57 9.54 6.34
CA GLY A 234 -4.01 9.30 7.67
C GLY A 234 -4.48 10.29 8.75
N LEU A 235 -5.58 10.99 8.50
CA LEU A 235 -6.21 11.92 9.45
C LEU A 235 -7.19 11.19 10.39
N PRO A 236 -7.58 11.80 11.53
CA PRO A 236 -8.64 11.27 12.37
C PRO A 236 -9.95 11.08 11.59
N ILE A 237 -10.58 9.90 11.70
CA ILE A 237 -11.75 9.50 10.89
C ILE A 237 -12.90 10.53 10.96
N ARG A 238 -13.08 11.19 12.11
CA ARG A 238 -14.16 12.18 12.35
C ARG A 238 -13.72 13.64 12.14
N GLU A 239 -12.56 13.88 11.54
CA GLU A 239 -12.12 15.24 11.23
C GLU A 239 -13.08 15.88 10.22
N LYS A 240 -13.53 17.09 10.51
CA LYS A 240 -14.42 17.81 9.60
C LYS A 240 -13.63 18.44 8.48
N LEU A 241 -13.92 18.02 7.25
CA LEU A 241 -13.30 18.51 6.05
C LEU A 241 -14.29 19.25 5.15
N ARG A 242 -13.76 20.21 4.42
CA ARG A 242 -14.39 20.82 3.25
C ARG A 242 -13.47 20.60 2.07
N VAL A 243 -14.01 20.15 0.94
CA VAL A 243 -13.27 19.91 -0.31
C VAL A 243 -13.59 21.00 -1.34
N GLU A 244 -12.61 21.37 -2.15
CA GLU A 244 -12.79 22.34 -3.23
C GLU A 244 -13.17 21.65 -4.53
N ASP A 245 -14.24 22.10 -5.18
CA ASP A 245 -14.66 21.53 -6.48
C ASP A 245 -13.74 22.06 -7.59
N ILE A 246 -13.30 21.16 -8.46
CA ILE A 246 -12.41 21.48 -9.59
C ILE A 246 -13.20 21.36 -10.89
N GLN A 247 -13.20 22.44 -11.67
CA GLN A 247 -13.70 22.39 -13.03
C GLN A 247 -12.62 21.79 -13.94
N MET A 248 -12.78 20.53 -14.30
CA MET A 248 -11.96 19.91 -15.32
C MET A 248 -12.57 20.16 -16.69
N SER A 249 -11.82 20.81 -17.58
CA SER A 249 -12.14 20.77 -19.01
C SER A 249 -12.16 19.31 -19.47
N ALA A 250 -12.99 18.99 -20.47
CA ALA A 250 -13.06 17.62 -21.01
C ALA A 250 -11.64 17.16 -21.39
N PRO A 251 -11.12 16.12 -20.76
CA PRO A 251 -9.74 15.70 -20.98
C PRO A 251 -9.57 15.17 -22.40
N SER A 252 -8.43 15.49 -23.03
CA SER A 252 -8.03 14.81 -24.26
C SER A 252 -7.73 13.35 -23.91
N VAL A 253 -8.32 12.44 -24.66
CA VAL A 253 -8.04 11.00 -24.52
C VAL A 253 -6.95 10.66 -25.52
N PRO A 254 -5.83 10.06 -25.11
CA PRO A 254 -4.85 9.53 -26.06
C PRO A 254 -5.47 8.39 -26.87
N GLU A 255 -4.91 8.07 -28.02
CA GLU A 255 -5.31 6.84 -28.72
C GLU A 255 -4.95 5.61 -27.89
N LEU A 256 -5.74 4.55 -28.02
CA LEU A 256 -5.58 3.33 -27.23
C LEU A 256 -4.19 2.71 -27.38
N GLU A 257 -3.64 2.72 -28.60
CA GLU A 257 -2.30 2.20 -28.90
C GLU A 257 -1.21 3.01 -28.20
N ASP A 258 -1.33 4.34 -28.15
CA ASP A 258 -0.43 5.23 -27.44
C ASP A 258 -0.51 5.00 -25.92
N ALA A 259 -1.71 4.69 -25.41
CA ALA A 259 -1.90 4.35 -23.99
C ALA A 259 -1.16 3.05 -23.63
N TRP A 260 -1.20 2.02 -24.47
CA TRP A 260 -0.46 0.78 -24.26
C TRP A 260 1.07 0.99 -24.30
N HIS A 261 1.57 1.74 -25.28
CA HIS A 261 2.99 2.07 -25.37
C HIS A 261 3.49 2.87 -24.18
N THR A 262 2.69 3.83 -23.71
CA THR A 262 3.02 4.63 -22.52
C THR A 262 3.08 3.76 -21.27
N ALA A 263 2.10 2.88 -21.08
CA ALA A 263 2.07 1.97 -19.94
C ALA A 263 3.25 1.00 -19.92
N GLN A 264 3.61 0.46 -21.09
CA GLN A 264 4.77 -0.43 -21.20
C GLN A 264 6.07 0.25 -20.77
N ALA A 265 6.20 1.55 -21.02
CA ALA A 265 7.37 2.33 -20.64
C ALA A 265 7.35 2.84 -19.18
N GLN A 266 6.17 3.14 -18.63
CA GLN A 266 6.04 3.88 -17.37
C GLN A 266 5.53 3.06 -16.17
N ARG A 267 5.00 1.84 -16.39
CA ARG A 267 4.49 1.00 -15.31
C ARG A 267 5.62 0.33 -14.53
N PRO A 268 5.75 0.62 -13.21
CA PRO A 268 6.81 0.05 -12.39
C PRO A 268 6.74 -1.48 -12.30
N GLU A 269 5.54 -2.07 -12.42
CA GLU A 269 5.28 -3.50 -12.28
C GLU A 269 6.07 -4.31 -13.32
N ILE A 270 6.26 -3.78 -14.53
CA ILE A 270 7.01 -4.43 -15.60
C ILE A 270 8.51 -4.50 -15.25
N THR A 271 9.05 -3.44 -14.66
CA THR A 271 10.44 -3.42 -14.20
C THR A 271 10.61 -4.30 -12.96
N ILE A 272 9.66 -4.29 -12.02
CA ILE A 272 9.66 -5.15 -10.82
C ILE A 272 9.78 -6.62 -11.22
N ILE A 273 8.95 -7.12 -12.14
CA ILE A 273 9.01 -8.53 -12.57
C ILE A 273 10.31 -8.84 -13.32
N SER A 274 10.86 -7.87 -14.07
CA SER A 274 12.16 -8.00 -14.73
C SER A 274 13.31 -8.17 -13.72
N ASP A 275 13.30 -7.39 -12.63
CA ASP A 275 14.32 -7.49 -11.57
C ASP A 275 14.16 -8.78 -10.77
N GLN A 276 12.92 -9.27 -10.55
CA GLN A 276 12.67 -10.59 -9.98
C GLN A 276 13.20 -11.73 -10.87
N LEU A 277 13.06 -11.62 -12.19
CA LEU A 277 13.64 -12.58 -13.15
C LEU A 277 15.17 -12.58 -13.09
N LYS A 278 15.81 -11.41 -13.05
CA LYS A 278 17.27 -11.31 -12.87
C LYS A 278 17.72 -11.93 -11.54
N ALA A 279 16.99 -11.65 -10.45
CA ALA A 279 17.27 -12.22 -9.15
C ALA A 279 17.15 -13.76 -9.15
N SER A 280 16.13 -14.30 -9.81
CA SER A 280 15.94 -15.76 -9.95
C SER A 280 17.08 -16.41 -10.75
N ALA A 281 17.52 -15.80 -11.86
CA ALA A 281 18.67 -16.30 -12.64
C ALA A 281 19.97 -16.28 -11.82
N LEU A 282 20.18 -15.24 -11.01
CA LEU A 282 21.34 -15.14 -10.11
C LEU A 282 21.29 -16.18 -8.99
N ARG A 283 20.09 -16.48 -8.44
CA ARG A 283 19.90 -17.55 -7.46
C ARG A 283 20.17 -18.93 -8.07
N GLU A 284 19.70 -19.20 -9.29
CA GLU A 284 20.04 -20.42 -10.01
C GLU A 284 21.54 -20.59 -10.12
N LYS A 285 22.26 -19.53 -10.56
CA LYS A 285 23.71 -19.52 -10.64
C LYS A 285 24.37 -19.80 -9.28
N SER A 286 23.86 -19.21 -8.20
CA SER A 286 24.33 -19.46 -6.84
C SER A 286 24.15 -20.93 -6.43
N LYS A 287 23.01 -21.57 -6.80
CA LYS A 287 22.74 -22.98 -6.49
C LYS A 287 23.63 -23.92 -7.30
N ILE A 288 23.86 -23.63 -8.58
CA ILE A 288 24.81 -24.38 -9.42
C ILE A 288 26.22 -24.33 -8.82
N ALA A 289 26.63 -23.18 -8.27
CA ALA A 289 27.93 -23.03 -7.61
C ALA A 289 28.08 -23.95 -6.37
N GLY A 290 27.00 -24.45 -5.79
CA GLY A 290 27.03 -25.45 -4.71
C GLY A 290 27.67 -26.77 -5.07
N ASN A 291 27.78 -27.10 -6.37
CA ASN A 291 28.49 -28.32 -6.85
C ASN A 291 30.02 -28.20 -6.84
N TYR A 292 30.56 -26.99 -6.55
CA TYR A 292 31.98 -26.73 -6.57
C TYR A 292 32.53 -26.59 -5.15
N PRO A 293 33.87 -26.82 -4.94
CA PRO A 293 34.47 -26.67 -3.63
C PRO A 293 34.47 -25.23 -3.14
N THR A 294 34.27 -25.04 -1.85
CA THR A 294 34.43 -23.75 -1.17
C THR A 294 35.79 -23.68 -0.51
N LEU A 295 36.61 -22.70 -0.87
CA LEU A 295 37.88 -22.41 -0.22
C LEU A 295 37.66 -21.43 0.91
N TYR A 296 38.20 -21.75 2.09
CA TYR A 296 38.06 -20.92 3.29
C TYR A 296 39.34 -20.79 4.07
N ALA A 297 39.41 -19.71 4.84
CA ALA A 297 40.39 -19.52 5.91
C ALA A 297 39.66 -19.48 7.25
N ARG A 298 40.22 -20.16 8.25
CA ARG A 298 39.78 -20.09 9.65
C ARG A 298 41.00 -19.88 10.52
N GLY A 299 41.03 -18.81 11.30
CA GLY A 299 42.07 -18.52 12.25
C GLY A 299 41.48 -18.20 13.61
N GLY A 300 42.18 -18.53 14.67
CA GLY A 300 41.64 -18.25 15.99
C GLY A 300 42.67 -18.42 17.13
N TYR A 301 42.22 -18.01 18.28
CA TYR A 301 42.90 -18.24 19.56
C TYR A 301 41.94 -19.02 20.45
N ALA A 302 42.47 -20.05 21.10
CA ALA A 302 41.73 -20.85 22.05
C ALA A 302 42.62 -21.08 23.31
N TYR A 303 42.00 -20.87 24.46
CA TYR A 303 42.55 -21.25 25.78
C TYR A 303 41.69 -22.33 26.39
N THR A 304 42.31 -23.35 26.95
CA THR A 304 41.63 -24.41 27.70
C THR A 304 42.37 -24.70 28.97
N GLU A 305 41.74 -24.44 30.12
CA GLU A 305 42.29 -24.76 31.43
C GLU A 305 42.53 -26.26 31.52
N ASN A 306 43.82 -26.66 31.61
CA ASN A 306 44.20 -28.06 31.71
C ASN A 306 45.64 -28.18 32.25
N ILE A 307 45.78 -28.51 33.54
CA ILE A 307 47.06 -28.62 34.21
C ILE A 307 47.96 -29.75 33.68
N TYR A 308 47.40 -30.68 32.92
CA TYR A 308 48.12 -31.78 32.29
C TYR A 308 48.70 -31.41 30.91
N GLN A 309 48.42 -30.20 30.41
CA GLN A 309 48.98 -29.68 29.17
C GLN A 309 50.07 -28.64 29.45
N VAL A 310 51.16 -28.71 28.67
CA VAL A 310 52.26 -27.74 28.80
C VAL A 310 51.85 -26.35 28.33
N HIS A 311 51.06 -26.31 27.24
CA HIS A 311 50.51 -25.07 26.69
C HIS A 311 48.98 -25.13 26.76
N GLN A 312 48.36 -24.23 27.52
CA GLN A 312 46.91 -24.15 27.70
C GLN A 312 46.27 -23.26 26.64
N ASP A 313 47.06 -22.47 25.94
CA ASP A 313 46.64 -21.57 24.86
C ASP A 313 47.24 -22.02 23.50
N ASN A 314 46.49 -21.76 22.45
CA ASN A 314 46.92 -22.05 21.10
C ASN A 314 46.35 -21.01 20.10
N MET A 315 47.20 -20.64 19.13
CA MET A 315 46.77 -19.92 17.94
C MET A 315 46.81 -20.87 16.73
N ASN A 316 45.79 -20.83 15.92
CA ASN A 316 45.73 -21.65 14.72
C ASN A 316 45.33 -20.82 13.48
N LEU A 317 45.82 -21.24 12.32
CA LEU A 317 45.39 -20.77 11.03
C LEU A 317 45.22 -21.99 10.14
N ASN A 318 43.98 -22.20 9.65
CA ASN A 318 43.65 -23.29 8.78
C ASN A 318 43.17 -22.73 7.43
N LEU A 319 43.78 -23.16 6.35
CA LEU A 319 43.31 -22.96 4.99
C LEU A 319 42.75 -24.30 4.53
N GLY A 320 41.52 -24.29 4.05
CA GLY A 320 40.83 -25.53 3.69
C GLY A 320 39.96 -25.38 2.45
N ALA A 321 39.68 -26.53 1.84
CA ALA A 321 38.66 -26.67 0.80
C ALA A 321 37.61 -27.67 1.28
N LYS A 322 36.33 -27.32 1.14
CA LYS A 322 35.21 -28.18 1.46
C LYS A 322 34.36 -28.37 0.22
N MET A 323 34.05 -29.63 -0.13
CA MET A 323 33.15 -29.99 -1.22
C MET A 323 32.25 -31.14 -0.76
N ASP A 324 30.96 -31.02 -0.97
CA ASP A 324 30.02 -32.11 -0.73
C ASP A 324 29.96 -32.96 -2.03
N VAL A 325 30.72 -34.10 -2.04
CA VAL A 325 30.87 -34.98 -3.22
C VAL A 325 29.55 -35.66 -3.57
N PHE A 326 28.76 -35.99 -2.54
CA PHE A 326 27.42 -36.55 -2.69
C PHE A 326 26.53 -36.09 -1.56
N ASP A 327 25.46 -35.36 -1.91
CA ASP A 327 24.50 -34.76 -0.98
C ASP A 327 23.09 -35.37 -1.10
N GLY A 328 22.98 -36.59 -1.65
CA GLY A 328 21.69 -37.25 -1.88
C GLY A 328 20.83 -36.60 -2.95
N GLY A 329 21.40 -35.74 -3.82
CA GLY A 329 20.68 -35.03 -4.87
C GLY A 329 20.08 -33.69 -4.45
N PHE A 330 20.40 -33.21 -3.23
CA PHE A 330 19.86 -31.97 -2.69
C PHE A 330 20.19 -30.76 -3.58
N THR A 331 21.45 -30.58 -3.94
CA THR A 331 21.87 -29.46 -4.80
C THR A 331 21.17 -29.48 -6.17
N GLN A 332 21.00 -30.68 -6.77
CA GLN A 332 20.30 -30.84 -8.04
C GLN A 332 18.82 -30.45 -7.92
N ALA A 333 18.18 -30.83 -6.84
CA ALA A 333 16.80 -30.44 -6.56
C ALA A 333 16.66 -28.94 -6.33
N GLU A 334 17.62 -28.29 -5.64
CA GLU A 334 17.64 -26.83 -5.48
C GLU A 334 17.77 -26.10 -6.84
N VAL A 335 18.66 -26.56 -7.72
CA VAL A 335 18.81 -26.00 -9.07
C VAL A 335 17.51 -26.17 -9.87
N TYR A 336 16.92 -27.36 -9.84
CA TYR A 336 15.64 -27.63 -10.50
C TYR A 336 14.52 -26.72 -9.98
N LYS A 337 14.45 -26.50 -8.66
CA LYS A 337 13.51 -25.59 -8.01
C LYS A 337 13.66 -24.15 -8.52
N GLU A 338 14.88 -23.63 -8.59
CA GLU A 338 15.11 -22.26 -9.06
C GLU A 338 14.84 -22.11 -10.57
N ARG A 339 15.12 -23.11 -11.40
CA ARG A 339 14.72 -23.16 -12.81
C ARG A 339 13.20 -23.11 -12.97
N SER A 340 12.49 -23.90 -12.18
CA SER A 340 11.02 -23.92 -12.21
C SER A 340 10.44 -22.58 -11.74
N ARG A 341 11.06 -21.95 -10.72
CA ARG A 341 10.70 -20.59 -10.28
C ARG A 341 10.93 -19.57 -11.41
N HIS A 342 12.06 -19.64 -12.10
CA HIS A 342 12.34 -18.74 -13.22
C HIS A 342 11.30 -18.85 -14.34
N LYS A 343 10.92 -20.08 -14.72
CA LYS A 343 9.83 -20.30 -15.70
C LYS A 343 8.50 -19.72 -15.20
N GLY A 344 8.14 -19.96 -13.94
CA GLY A 344 6.93 -19.40 -13.35
C GLY A 344 6.91 -17.87 -13.37
N LEU A 345 8.06 -17.21 -13.14
CA LEU A 345 8.18 -15.75 -13.25
C LEU A 345 8.07 -15.25 -14.71
N GLN A 346 8.51 -16.03 -15.70
CA GLN A 346 8.30 -15.70 -17.11
C GLN A 346 6.81 -15.67 -17.45
N GLU A 347 6.08 -16.71 -17.08
CA GLU A 347 4.62 -16.76 -17.28
C GLU A 347 3.90 -15.63 -16.50
N GLN A 348 4.35 -15.33 -15.29
CA GLN A 348 3.81 -14.20 -14.52
C GLN A 348 4.05 -12.85 -15.21
N ARG A 349 5.21 -12.65 -15.84
CA ARG A 349 5.50 -11.44 -16.62
C ARG A 349 4.55 -11.32 -17.81
N ASP A 350 4.38 -12.40 -18.56
CA ASP A 350 3.55 -12.39 -19.76
C ASP A 350 2.08 -12.16 -19.38
N LYS A 351 1.62 -12.84 -18.33
CA LYS A 351 0.30 -12.58 -17.74
C LYS A 351 0.13 -11.12 -17.27
N LEU A 352 1.13 -10.56 -16.60
CA LEU A 352 1.09 -9.16 -16.14
C LEU A 352 0.94 -8.18 -17.30
N ILE A 353 1.63 -8.43 -18.41
CA ILE A 353 1.50 -7.59 -19.63
C ILE A 353 0.08 -7.66 -20.20
N GLU A 354 -0.52 -8.85 -20.22
CA GLU A 354 -1.91 -9.05 -20.66
C GLU A 354 -2.90 -8.36 -19.70
N ASP A 355 -2.72 -8.52 -18.39
CA ASP A 355 -3.55 -7.87 -17.37
C ASP A 355 -3.47 -6.33 -17.46
N ILE A 356 -2.29 -5.76 -17.71
CA ILE A 356 -2.10 -4.32 -17.93
C ILE A 356 -2.83 -3.86 -19.18
N LYS A 357 -2.76 -4.61 -20.28
CA LYS A 357 -3.50 -4.27 -21.50
C LYS A 357 -5.00 -4.26 -21.27
N LEU A 358 -5.51 -5.27 -20.55
CA LEU A 358 -6.92 -5.36 -20.21
C LEU A 358 -7.37 -4.21 -19.28
N GLU A 359 -6.56 -3.84 -18.29
CA GLU A 359 -6.82 -2.72 -17.37
C GLU A 359 -6.92 -1.38 -18.14
N ILE A 360 -6.06 -1.19 -19.13
CA ILE A 360 -6.07 0.01 -19.98
C ILE A 360 -7.31 0.02 -20.88
N GLU A 361 -7.64 -1.11 -21.52
CA GLU A 361 -8.83 -1.26 -22.35
C GLU A 361 -10.11 -0.91 -21.56
N ASP A 362 -10.27 -1.52 -20.37
CA ASP A 362 -11.41 -1.27 -19.48
C ASP A 362 -11.48 0.22 -19.07
N SER A 363 -10.35 0.82 -18.67
CA SER A 363 -10.28 2.23 -18.29
C SER A 363 -10.57 3.17 -19.47
N TYR A 364 -10.13 2.82 -20.67
CA TYR A 364 -10.35 3.58 -21.90
C TYR A 364 -11.82 3.55 -22.32
N LEU A 365 -12.41 2.36 -22.36
CA LEU A 365 -13.84 2.19 -22.64
C LEU A 365 -14.70 2.88 -21.59
N GLY A 366 -14.37 2.72 -20.32
CA GLY A 366 -15.07 3.39 -19.22
C GLY A 366 -14.99 4.91 -19.27
N LEU A 367 -13.89 5.49 -19.76
CA LEU A 367 -13.78 6.93 -19.95
C LEU A 367 -14.64 7.43 -21.12
N ASN A 368 -14.68 6.71 -22.23
CA ASN A 368 -15.51 7.05 -23.39
C ASN A 368 -17.01 6.94 -23.06
N ASP A 369 -17.41 5.85 -22.39
CA ASP A 369 -18.78 5.68 -21.90
C ASP A 369 -19.20 6.82 -20.95
N ALA A 370 -18.33 7.21 -20.02
CA ALA A 370 -18.60 8.32 -19.11
C ALA A 370 -18.74 9.67 -19.83
N LYS A 371 -17.99 9.92 -20.92
CA LYS A 371 -18.12 11.12 -21.74
C LYS A 371 -19.50 11.19 -22.42
N GLU A 372 -19.94 10.10 -23.02
CA GLU A 372 -21.25 10.01 -23.66
C GLU A 372 -22.37 10.17 -22.62
N LYS A 373 -22.28 9.52 -21.46
CA LYS A 373 -23.24 9.65 -20.35
C LYS A 373 -23.38 11.10 -19.88
N VAL A 374 -22.29 11.86 -19.75
CA VAL A 374 -22.35 13.28 -19.36
C VAL A 374 -23.12 14.10 -20.38
N ALA A 375 -22.90 13.86 -21.68
CA ALA A 375 -23.61 14.59 -22.75
C ALA A 375 -25.10 14.31 -22.69
N VAL A 376 -25.51 13.03 -22.67
CA VAL A 376 -26.93 12.60 -22.59
C VAL A 376 -27.59 13.10 -21.30
N ALA A 377 -26.91 12.98 -20.14
CA ALA A 377 -27.47 13.42 -18.86
C ALA A 377 -27.67 14.94 -18.81
N ARG A 378 -26.79 15.72 -19.44
CA ARG A 378 -26.91 17.18 -19.53
C ARG A 378 -28.16 17.59 -20.33
N ASP A 379 -28.41 16.94 -21.46
CA ASP A 379 -29.57 17.26 -22.27
C ASP A 379 -30.88 16.79 -21.60
N ALA A 380 -30.87 15.61 -20.95
CA ALA A 380 -31.98 15.15 -20.14
C ALA A 380 -32.34 16.11 -19.00
N LEU A 381 -31.27 16.67 -18.32
CA LEU A 381 -31.48 17.65 -17.27
C LEU A 381 -32.20 18.91 -17.76
N LYS A 382 -31.75 19.49 -18.87
CA LYS A 382 -32.43 20.66 -19.48
C LYS A 382 -33.90 20.40 -19.81
N GLN A 383 -34.20 19.22 -20.39
CA GLN A 383 -35.57 18.83 -20.72
C GLN A 383 -36.44 18.64 -19.48
N ALA A 384 -35.86 18.01 -18.42
CA ALA A 384 -36.56 17.80 -17.15
C ALA A 384 -36.87 19.10 -16.39
N GLU A 385 -35.93 20.07 -16.41
CA GLU A 385 -36.13 21.40 -15.82
C GLU A 385 -37.28 22.16 -16.52
N GLU A 386 -37.31 22.12 -17.84
CA GLU A 386 -38.41 22.75 -18.61
C GLU A 386 -39.75 22.03 -18.38
N ASN A 387 -39.75 20.69 -18.30
CA ASN A 387 -40.95 19.91 -18.02
C ASN A 387 -41.59 20.31 -16.66
N VAL A 388 -40.79 20.46 -15.58
CA VAL A 388 -41.33 20.92 -14.31
C VAL A 388 -41.92 22.31 -14.42
N ARG A 389 -41.26 23.22 -15.15
CA ARG A 389 -41.77 24.59 -15.37
C ARG A 389 -43.13 24.56 -16.05
N VAL A 390 -43.28 23.81 -17.13
CA VAL A 390 -44.52 23.67 -17.91
C VAL A 390 -45.62 23.03 -17.07
N MET A 391 -45.33 21.91 -16.38
CA MET A 391 -46.35 21.19 -15.60
C MET A 391 -46.88 22.03 -14.43
N ARG A 392 -46.03 22.83 -13.78
CA ARG A 392 -46.48 23.76 -12.73
C ARG A 392 -47.45 24.82 -13.25
N VAL A 393 -47.18 25.39 -14.45
CA VAL A 393 -48.08 26.38 -15.07
C VAL A 393 -49.40 25.72 -15.44
N LYS A 394 -49.39 24.57 -16.11
CA LYS A 394 -50.61 23.86 -16.48
C LYS A 394 -51.43 23.43 -15.26
N TYR A 395 -50.81 23.02 -14.18
CA TYR A 395 -51.51 22.69 -12.95
C TYR A 395 -52.23 23.90 -12.32
N ALA A 396 -51.60 25.08 -12.33
CA ALA A 396 -52.18 26.31 -11.87
C ALA A 396 -53.38 26.77 -12.75
N GLU A 397 -53.35 26.42 -14.05
CA GLU A 397 -54.44 26.70 -15.00
C GLU A 397 -55.53 25.62 -15.02
N GLY A 398 -55.36 24.52 -14.23
CA GLY A 398 -56.29 23.40 -14.18
C GLY A 398 -56.21 22.42 -15.36
N GLU A 399 -55.13 22.53 -16.18
CA GLU A 399 -54.90 21.70 -17.37
C GLU A 399 -54.04 20.45 -17.09
N ALA A 400 -53.45 20.35 -15.90
CA ALA A 400 -52.68 19.18 -15.46
C ALA A 400 -53.13 18.70 -14.07
N THR A 401 -52.81 17.45 -13.76
CA THR A 401 -53.13 16.85 -12.44
C THR A 401 -51.99 17.05 -11.44
N SER A 402 -52.29 16.90 -10.15
CA SER A 402 -51.29 16.85 -9.07
C SER A 402 -50.22 15.77 -9.33
N THR A 403 -50.61 14.63 -9.87
CA THR A 403 -49.73 13.52 -10.23
C THR A 403 -48.68 13.91 -11.30
N ASP A 404 -49.12 14.69 -12.31
CA ASP A 404 -48.25 15.14 -13.40
C ASP A 404 -47.13 16.05 -12.87
N VAL A 405 -47.44 16.95 -11.93
CA VAL A 405 -46.42 17.81 -11.27
C VAL A 405 -45.46 17.00 -10.43
N LEU A 406 -45.95 16.06 -9.64
CA LEU A 406 -45.11 15.17 -8.80
C LEU A 406 -44.20 14.29 -9.65
N GLU A 407 -44.68 13.78 -10.78
CA GLU A 407 -43.88 13.03 -11.74
C GLU A 407 -42.79 13.91 -12.37
N ALA A 408 -43.13 15.12 -12.82
CA ALA A 408 -42.17 16.06 -13.38
C ALA A 408 -41.05 16.41 -12.37
N ILE A 409 -41.36 16.66 -11.09
CA ILE A 409 -40.38 16.90 -10.04
C ILE A 409 -39.49 15.66 -9.86
N THR A 410 -40.04 14.46 -9.88
CA THR A 410 -39.29 13.22 -9.75
C THR A 410 -38.32 13.03 -10.91
N LEU A 411 -38.78 13.29 -12.17
CA LEU A 411 -37.95 13.23 -13.38
C LEU A 411 -36.79 14.25 -13.29
N GLN A 412 -37.03 15.47 -12.83
CA GLN A 412 -36.01 16.49 -12.67
C GLN A 412 -34.95 16.05 -11.64
N THR A 413 -35.37 15.55 -10.49
CA THR A 413 -34.45 15.05 -9.43
C THR A 413 -33.58 13.91 -9.96
N ASN A 414 -34.19 12.96 -10.68
CA ASN A 414 -33.46 11.85 -11.27
C ASN A 414 -32.45 12.32 -12.34
N ALA A 415 -32.85 13.27 -13.20
CA ALA A 415 -31.98 13.86 -14.21
C ALA A 415 -30.78 14.61 -13.59
N GLN A 416 -31.00 15.40 -12.52
CA GLN A 416 -29.94 16.06 -11.76
C GLN A 416 -28.98 15.05 -11.11
N THR A 417 -29.51 14.01 -10.49
CA THR A 417 -28.75 12.94 -9.88
C THR A 417 -27.88 12.24 -10.94
N ASN A 418 -28.47 11.87 -12.08
CA ASN A 418 -27.75 11.20 -13.16
C ASN A 418 -26.66 12.09 -13.76
N TYR A 419 -26.91 13.39 -13.91
CA TYR A 419 -25.90 14.34 -14.40
C TYR A 419 -24.69 14.41 -13.44
N HIS A 420 -24.93 14.60 -12.15
CA HIS A 420 -23.82 14.65 -11.19
C HIS A 420 -23.07 13.32 -11.09
N ASN A 421 -23.77 12.19 -11.12
CA ASN A 421 -23.15 10.87 -11.15
C ASN A 421 -22.25 10.71 -12.37
N ALA A 422 -22.72 11.06 -13.56
CA ALA A 422 -21.95 10.97 -14.80
C ALA A 422 -20.73 11.92 -14.79
N ASP A 423 -20.86 13.16 -14.30
CA ASP A 423 -19.78 14.12 -14.24
C ASP A 423 -18.62 13.64 -13.34
N TYR A 424 -18.94 13.13 -12.14
CA TYR A 424 -17.90 12.60 -11.24
C TYR A 424 -17.37 11.22 -11.67
N GLU A 425 -18.18 10.39 -12.35
CA GLU A 425 -17.73 9.16 -12.99
C GLU A 425 -16.69 9.45 -14.08
N LEU A 426 -16.90 10.48 -14.90
CA LEU A 426 -15.93 10.94 -15.90
C LEU A 426 -14.61 11.33 -15.26
N LYS A 427 -14.63 12.12 -14.17
CA LYS A 427 -13.42 12.56 -13.44
C LYS A 427 -12.65 11.36 -12.85
N ARG A 428 -13.35 10.38 -12.26
CA ARG A 428 -12.74 9.16 -11.72
C ARG A 428 -12.14 8.28 -12.82
N ASN A 429 -12.86 8.07 -13.92
CA ASN A 429 -12.40 7.23 -15.02
C ASN A 429 -11.19 7.85 -15.72
N TYR A 430 -11.12 9.18 -15.82
CA TYR A 430 -9.91 9.87 -16.28
C TYR A 430 -8.71 9.57 -15.36
N ALA A 431 -8.87 9.71 -14.06
CA ALA A 431 -7.80 9.41 -13.11
C ALA A 431 -7.36 7.92 -13.19
N LYS A 432 -8.32 6.99 -13.36
CA LYS A 432 -8.01 5.57 -13.54
C LYS A 432 -7.22 5.31 -14.81
N LEU A 433 -7.61 5.90 -15.94
CA LEU A 433 -6.88 5.74 -17.20
C LEU A 433 -5.45 6.28 -17.08
N MET A 434 -5.25 7.46 -16.51
CA MET A 434 -3.90 8.01 -16.30
C MET A 434 -3.04 7.09 -15.42
N TYR A 435 -3.62 6.55 -14.36
CA TYR A 435 -2.93 5.58 -13.51
C TYR A 435 -2.60 4.28 -14.24
N SER A 436 -3.55 3.71 -15.01
CA SER A 436 -3.34 2.47 -15.77
C SER A 436 -2.25 2.62 -16.83
N MET A 437 -2.08 3.83 -17.37
CA MET A 437 -0.95 4.20 -18.24
C MET A 437 0.38 4.38 -17.46
N GLY A 438 0.37 4.30 -16.13
CA GLY A 438 1.55 4.54 -15.31
C GLY A 438 1.92 6.00 -15.09
N ILE A 439 1.05 6.94 -15.48
CA ILE A 439 1.28 8.38 -15.32
C ILE A 439 1.09 8.77 -13.83
N ASP A 440 1.92 9.69 -13.35
CA ASP A 440 1.82 10.20 -12.00
C ASP A 440 0.73 11.27 -11.87
N LEU A 441 -0.36 10.92 -11.19
CA LEU A 441 -1.49 11.83 -10.95
C LEU A 441 -1.08 13.06 -10.13
N ALA A 442 -0.06 12.99 -9.29
CA ALA A 442 0.42 14.14 -8.54
C ALA A 442 0.88 15.27 -9.47
N LEU A 443 1.59 14.94 -10.56
CA LEU A 443 2.04 15.91 -11.56
C LEU A 443 0.88 16.54 -12.33
N ILE A 444 -0.16 15.74 -12.65
CA ILE A 444 -1.34 16.25 -13.38
C ILE A 444 -2.08 17.31 -12.56
N TYR A 445 -2.36 17.00 -11.30
CA TYR A 445 -3.17 17.88 -10.45
C TYR A 445 -2.39 19.10 -9.93
N ASP A 446 -1.06 19.02 -9.78
CA ASP A 446 -0.24 20.21 -9.51
C ASP A 446 -0.25 21.19 -10.71
N THR A 447 -0.23 20.69 -11.94
CA THR A 447 -0.27 21.51 -13.17
C THR A 447 -1.61 22.20 -13.38
N ILE A 448 -2.73 21.54 -13.06
CA ILE A 448 -4.08 22.12 -13.17
C ILE A 448 -4.22 23.36 -12.28
N LYS A 449 -3.73 23.31 -11.04
CA LYS A 449 -3.76 24.44 -10.11
C LYS A 449 -2.94 25.64 -10.61
N LEU A 450 -1.76 25.41 -11.19
CA LEU A 450 -0.91 26.47 -11.75
C LEU A 450 -1.59 27.22 -12.91
N ASN A 451 -2.44 26.53 -13.68
CA ASN A 451 -3.18 27.14 -14.78
C ASN A 451 -4.41 27.93 -14.30
N GLU A 452 -5.10 27.47 -13.25
CA GLU A 452 -6.21 28.21 -12.62
C GLU A 452 -5.74 29.51 -11.95
N ASP A 453 -4.59 29.48 -11.27
CA ASP A 453 -4.02 30.66 -10.64
C ASP A 453 -3.55 31.73 -11.70
N LYS A 454 -3.08 31.27 -12.87
CA LYS A 454 -2.74 32.15 -14.00
C LYS A 454 -3.95 32.75 -14.71
N SER A 455 -5.09 32.07 -14.69
CA SER A 455 -6.34 32.57 -15.31
C SER A 455 -7.10 33.56 -14.42
N LYS A 456 -6.74 33.64 -13.13
CA LYS A 456 -7.32 34.57 -12.14
C LYS A 456 -6.51 35.84 -11.95
N GLN A 457 -5.30 35.94 -12.56
CA GLN A 457 -4.48 37.14 -12.66
C GLN A 457 -4.68 37.83 -14.01
#